data_a4a3041e9010f981d14a6592801b07ae
#
_entry.id   a4a3041e9010f981d14a6592801b07ae
#
_cell.length_a   1.000
_cell.length_b   1.000
_cell.length_c   1.000
_cell.angle_alpha   90.00
_cell.angle_beta   90.00
_cell.angle_gamma   90.00
#
_symmetry.space_group_name_H-M   'P 1'
#
loop_
_entity.id
_entity.type
_entity.pdbx_description
1 polymer ?
#
loop_
_entity_poly.entity_id
_entity_poly.type
_entity_poly.pdbx_seq_one_letter_code
_entity_poly.pdbx_strand_id
1 'polypeptide(L)'
;MLGKLDDTQINNMLSSQVVGRLACSDGLQPYIVPVTYTYDGEYIYGQTNEGTKLEILRKNPNVCFEVDMMFNMRNWQSVIVHGIFEELTDREAEQAGNIFFNRMYPLLMSSTVHTYGNAADGNTDNSTGIKNVMYRIKINKVTGRFEKE
;
A
#
# COMPACT_ATOMS: atom_id res chain seq x y z
N MET A 1 -14.44 13.26 20.89
CA MET A 1 -15.40 12.15 20.80
C MET A 1 -14.80 11.03 19.95
N LEU A 2 -14.72 9.87 20.53
CA LEU A 2 -14.27 8.67 19.82
C LEU A 2 -15.43 8.06 19.05
N GLY A 3 -15.16 7.62 17.83
CA GLY A 3 -16.20 7.01 16.99
C GLY A 3 -15.63 6.09 15.93
N LYS A 4 -16.54 5.55 15.12
CA LYS A 4 -16.20 4.68 13.99
C LYS A 4 -16.41 5.45 12.69
N LEU A 5 -15.49 5.31 11.76
CA LEU A 5 -15.65 5.84 10.42
C LEU A 5 -16.66 4.99 9.64
N ASP A 6 -17.48 5.64 8.83
CA ASP A 6 -18.38 4.94 7.91
C ASP A 6 -17.64 4.57 6.61
N ASP A 7 -18.30 3.85 5.72
CA ASP A 7 -17.68 3.35 4.48
C ASP A 7 -17.17 4.49 3.59
N THR A 8 -17.90 5.59 3.50
CA THR A 8 -17.49 6.75 2.71
C THR A 8 -16.24 7.38 3.28
N GLN A 9 -16.18 7.55 4.59
CA GLN A 9 -15.02 8.11 5.28
C GLN A 9 -13.79 7.21 5.15
N ILE A 10 -13.98 5.90 5.24
CA ILE A 10 -12.91 4.91 5.03
C ILE A 10 -12.36 5.01 3.62
N ASN A 11 -13.24 5.03 2.61
CA ASN A 11 -12.82 5.15 1.22
C ASN A 11 -12.05 6.45 0.97
N ASN A 12 -12.51 7.55 1.56
CA ASN A 12 -11.82 8.85 1.44
C ASN A 12 -10.43 8.79 2.07
N MET A 13 -10.30 8.17 3.23
CA MET A 13 -8.98 8.00 3.88
C MET A 13 -8.03 7.18 3.02
N LEU A 14 -8.48 6.03 2.52
CA LEU A 14 -7.65 5.17 1.68
C LEU A 14 -7.25 5.86 0.38
N SER A 15 -8.14 6.64 -0.22
CA SER A 15 -7.87 7.35 -1.47
C SER A 15 -6.96 8.56 -1.30
N SER A 16 -7.02 9.23 -0.15
CA SER A 16 -6.31 10.48 0.07
C SER A 16 -4.86 10.31 0.53
N GLN A 17 -4.54 9.21 1.19
CA GLN A 17 -3.19 8.95 1.68
C GLN A 17 -2.35 8.23 0.62
N VAL A 18 -1.03 8.33 0.73
CA VAL A 18 -0.10 7.71 -0.20
C VAL A 18 0.89 6.78 0.49
N VAL A 19 1.01 6.87 1.80
CA VAL A 19 1.86 6.01 2.61
C VAL A 19 1.00 5.30 3.63
N GLY A 20 1.16 3.99 3.70
CA GLY A 20 0.54 3.15 4.72
C GLY A 20 1.58 2.25 5.36
N ARG A 21 1.15 1.40 6.27
CA ARG A 21 2.00 0.42 6.94
C ARG A 21 1.45 -0.95 6.62
N LEU A 22 2.32 -1.79 6.06
CA LEU A 22 1.99 -3.18 5.73
C LEU A 22 2.59 -4.09 6.79
N ALA A 23 1.73 -4.87 7.42
CA ALA A 23 2.11 -5.85 8.43
C ALA A 23 1.90 -7.27 7.91
N CYS A 24 2.89 -8.10 8.11
CA CYS A 24 2.85 -9.53 7.73
C CYS A 24 3.57 -10.36 8.77
N SER A 25 3.46 -11.69 8.67
CA SER A 25 4.09 -12.59 9.63
C SER A 25 4.38 -13.94 8.97
N ASP A 26 5.53 -14.51 9.31
CA ASP A 26 5.85 -15.89 8.91
C ASP A 26 5.26 -16.93 9.87
N GLY A 27 4.51 -16.49 10.87
CA GLY A 27 3.96 -17.32 11.92
C GLY A 27 4.74 -17.27 13.23
N LEU A 28 5.94 -16.70 13.20
CA LEU A 28 6.81 -16.57 14.37
C LEU A 28 7.01 -15.12 14.78
N GLN A 29 7.42 -14.29 13.83
CA GLN A 29 7.75 -12.88 14.08
C GLN A 29 6.90 -11.97 13.20
N PRO A 30 6.12 -11.07 13.80
CA PRO A 30 5.44 -10.02 13.04
C PRO A 30 6.44 -9.06 12.40
N TYR A 31 6.11 -8.58 11.20
CA TYR A 31 6.93 -7.65 10.44
C TYR A 31 6.06 -6.51 9.93
N ILE A 32 6.51 -5.28 10.10
CA ILE A 32 5.76 -4.10 9.66
C ILE A 32 6.71 -3.11 8.99
N VAL A 33 6.28 -2.57 7.85
CA VAL A 33 7.06 -1.58 7.10
C VAL A 33 6.14 -0.52 6.51
N PRO A 34 6.64 0.74 6.38
CA PRO A 34 5.92 1.74 5.59
C PRO A 34 6.03 1.39 4.11
N VAL A 35 4.95 1.61 3.37
CA VAL A 35 4.88 1.39 1.93
C VAL A 35 4.10 2.53 1.28
N THR A 36 4.50 2.88 0.06
CA THR A 36 3.64 3.71 -0.78
C THR A 36 2.61 2.82 -1.45
N TYR A 37 1.42 3.36 -1.67
CA TYR A 37 0.33 2.57 -2.22
C TYR A 37 -0.62 3.43 -3.03
N THR A 38 -1.47 2.78 -3.80
CA THR A 38 -2.65 3.41 -4.40
C THR A 38 -3.86 2.51 -4.18
N TYR A 39 -5.02 3.14 -4.10
CA TYR A 39 -6.30 2.47 -3.84
C TYR A 39 -7.27 2.81 -4.96
N ASP A 40 -7.89 1.78 -5.55
CA ASP A 40 -8.81 1.95 -6.67
C ASP A 40 -10.29 1.80 -6.29
N GLY A 41 -10.57 1.69 -5.00
CA GLY A 41 -11.92 1.42 -4.50
C GLY A 41 -12.17 -0.05 -4.16
N GLU A 42 -11.30 -0.94 -4.59
CA GLU A 42 -11.43 -2.39 -4.40
C GLU A 42 -10.15 -3.03 -3.91
N TYR A 43 -9.00 -2.63 -4.46
CA TYR A 43 -7.69 -3.19 -4.14
C TYR A 43 -6.73 -2.09 -3.69
N ILE A 44 -5.77 -2.49 -2.88
CA ILE A 44 -4.60 -1.68 -2.57
C ILE A 44 -3.44 -2.21 -3.39
N TYR A 45 -2.82 -1.36 -4.19
CA TYR A 45 -1.70 -1.71 -5.06
C TYR A 45 -0.40 -1.14 -4.53
N GLY A 46 0.66 -1.91 -4.66
CA GLY A 46 1.99 -1.47 -4.30
C GLY A 46 3.06 -2.15 -5.13
N GLN A 47 4.27 -1.68 -4.94
CA GLN A 47 5.45 -2.20 -5.61
C GLN A 47 6.50 -2.51 -4.56
N THR A 48 7.20 -3.62 -4.72
CA THR A 48 8.26 -4.03 -3.81
C THR A 48 9.39 -4.70 -4.60
N ASN A 49 10.54 -4.82 -3.95
CA ASN A 49 11.66 -5.57 -4.50
C ASN A 49 11.74 -6.95 -3.85
N GLU A 50 12.46 -7.86 -4.49
CA GLU A 50 12.78 -9.13 -3.85
C GLU A 50 13.50 -8.89 -2.52
N GLY A 51 13.16 -9.64 -1.50
CA GLY A 51 13.74 -9.50 -0.16
C GLY A 51 12.93 -10.21 0.90
N THR A 52 13.27 -9.96 2.16
CA THR A 52 12.68 -10.61 3.32
C THR A 52 11.15 -10.43 3.38
N LYS A 53 10.67 -9.21 3.12
CA LYS A 53 9.24 -8.93 3.13
C LYS A 53 8.48 -9.81 2.14
N LEU A 54 8.98 -9.90 0.91
CA LEU A 54 8.32 -10.68 -0.13
C LEU A 54 8.36 -12.18 0.17
N GLU A 55 9.46 -12.66 0.73
CA GLU A 55 9.55 -14.07 1.18
C GLU A 55 8.50 -14.40 2.22
N ILE A 56 8.30 -13.51 3.21
CA ILE A 56 7.27 -13.69 4.24
C ILE A 56 5.88 -13.69 3.59
N LEU A 57 5.61 -12.74 2.70
CA LEU A 57 4.31 -12.59 2.03
C LEU A 57 3.96 -13.80 1.16
N ARG A 58 4.95 -14.40 0.51
CA ARG A 58 4.75 -15.60 -0.30
C ARG A 58 4.41 -16.83 0.56
N LYS A 59 4.97 -16.91 1.77
CA LYS A 59 4.67 -18.00 2.71
C LYS A 59 3.34 -17.81 3.41
N ASN A 60 3.01 -16.57 3.79
CA ASN A 60 1.77 -16.24 4.47
C ASN A 60 1.19 -14.96 3.88
N PRO A 61 0.19 -15.09 3.00
CA PRO A 61 -0.38 -13.93 2.33
C PRO A 61 -1.38 -13.14 3.17
N ASN A 62 -1.68 -13.57 4.38
CA ASN A 62 -2.57 -12.82 5.28
C ASN A 62 -1.85 -11.59 5.79
N VAL A 63 -2.44 -10.41 5.55
CA VAL A 63 -1.80 -9.14 5.87
C VAL A 63 -2.77 -8.20 6.58
N CYS A 64 -2.18 -7.26 7.31
CA CYS A 64 -2.84 -6.05 7.77
C CYS A 64 -2.21 -4.86 7.09
N PHE A 65 -3.02 -3.87 6.78
CA PHE A 65 -2.57 -2.61 6.22
C PHE A 65 -3.24 -1.47 6.96
N GLU A 66 -2.48 -0.44 7.29
CA GLU A 66 -3.00 0.67 8.09
C GLU A 66 -2.63 2.01 7.45
N VAL A 67 -3.57 2.94 7.46
CA VAL A 67 -3.32 4.35 7.16
C VAL A 67 -3.89 5.19 8.28
N ASP A 68 -3.24 6.31 8.58
CA ASP A 68 -3.74 7.24 9.57
C ASP A 68 -3.51 8.68 9.15
N MET A 69 -4.24 9.56 9.81
CA MET A 69 -4.07 11.00 9.69
C MET A 69 -4.22 11.58 11.10
N MET A 70 -3.16 12.18 11.62
CA MET A 70 -3.17 12.76 12.96
C MET A 70 -2.84 14.25 12.89
N PHE A 71 -3.78 15.09 13.30
CA PHE A 71 -3.54 16.52 13.45
C PHE A 71 -3.03 16.83 14.86
N ASN A 72 -3.64 16.21 15.86
CA ASN A 72 -3.22 16.29 17.27
C ASN A 72 -3.86 15.12 18.03
N MET A 73 -3.63 15.04 19.33
CA MET A 73 -4.10 13.93 20.15
C MET A 73 -5.62 13.82 20.27
N ARG A 74 -6.35 14.87 19.87
CA ARG A 74 -7.81 14.90 19.94
C ARG A 74 -8.48 14.93 18.57
N ASN A 75 -7.68 14.91 17.50
CA ASN A 75 -8.19 14.97 16.12
C ASN A 75 -7.35 14.04 15.26
N TRP A 76 -7.83 12.82 15.07
CA TRP A 76 -7.14 11.82 14.25
C TRP A 76 -8.14 10.83 13.64
N GLN A 77 -7.70 10.19 12.58
CA GLN A 77 -8.41 9.09 11.94
C GLN A 77 -7.43 7.97 11.65
N SER A 78 -7.93 6.73 11.71
CA SER A 78 -7.13 5.55 11.41
C SER A 78 -8.01 4.50 10.72
N VAL A 79 -7.46 3.85 9.70
CA VAL A 79 -8.12 2.78 8.97
C VAL A 79 -7.22 1.56 8.98
N ILE A 80 -7.78 0.40 9.36
CA ILE A 80 -7.08 -0.88 9.33
C ILE A 80 -7.78 -1.78 8.32
N VAL A 81 -7.01 -2.34 7.41
CA VAL A 81 -7.45 -3.29 6.40
C VAL A 81 -6.88 -4.66 6.74
N HIS A 82 -7.74 -5.67 6.75
CA HIS A 82 -7.33 -7.07 6.78
C HIS A 82 -7.55 -7.64 5.39
N GLY A 83 -6.52 -8.24 4.82
CA GLY A 83 -6.63 -8.72 3.45
C GLY A 83 -5.64 -9.79 3.09
N ILE A 84 -5.61 -10.11 1.81
CA ILE A 84 -4.77 -11.14 1.23
C ILE A 84 -3.82 -10.50 0.22
N PHE A 85 -2.54 -10.74 0.41
CA PHE A 85 -1.50 -10.35 -0.55
C PHE A 85 -1.59 -11.22 -1.80
N GLU A 86 -1.57 -10.56 -2.95
CA GLU A 86 -1.54 -11.24 -4.26
C GLU A 86 -0.39 -10.66 -5.08
N GLU A 87 0.59 -11.49 -5.40
CA GLU A 87 1.66 -11.13 -6.33
C GLU A 87 1.11 -11.12 -7.75
N LEU A 88 1.38 -10.06 -8.49
CA LEU A 88 0.85 -9.89 -9.84
C LEU A 88 1.93 -10.19 -10.87
N THR A 89 1.52 -10.79 -11.99
CA THR A 89 2.40 -11.14 -13.10
C THR A 89 1.77 -10.74 -14.43
N ASP A 90 2.60 -10.63 -15.47
CA ASP A 90 2.19 -10.40 -16.85
C ASP A 90 1.26 -9.18 -17.00
N ARG A 91 0.10 -9.39 -17.60
CA ARG A 91 -0.84 -8.31 -17.92
C ARG A 91 -1.42 -7.65 -16.66
N GLU A 92 -1.69 -8.42 -15.62
CA GLU A 92 -2.19 -7.87 -14.36
C GLU A 92 -1.16 -6.98 -13.70
N ALA A 93 0.11 -7.37 -13.73
CA ALA A 93 1.21 -6.55 -13.21
C ALA A 93 1.35 -5.25 -14.01
N GLU A 94 1.22 -5.30 -15.31
CA GLU A 94 1.27 -4.13 -16.17
C GLU A 94 0.14 -3.15 -15.86
N GLN A 95 -1.08 -3.65 -15.74
CA GLN A 95 -2.25 -2.83 -15.41
C GLN A 95 -2.11 -2.19 -14.03
N ALA A 96 -1.69 -2.96 -13.04
CA ALA A 96 -1.47 -2.46 -11.68
C ALA A 96 -0.34 -1.42 -11.65
N GLY A 97 0.72 -1.67 -12.41
CA GLY A 97 1.83 -0.72 -12.54
C GLY A 97 1.39 0.62 -13.12
N ASN A 98 0.50 0.60 -14.10
CA ASN A 98 -0.06 1.82 -14.68
C ASN A 98 -0.91 2.59 -13.67
N ILE A 99 -1.76 1.90 -12.91
CA ILE A 99 -2.59 2.51 -11.87
C ILE A 99 -1.70 3.16 -10.81
N PHE A 100 -0.70 2.43 -10.34
CA PHE A 100 0.25 2.90 -9.33
C PHE A 100 1.05 4.09 -9.85
N PHE A 101 1.62 3.99 -11.03
CA PHE A 101 2.42 5.05 -11.65
C PHE A 101 1.62 6.33 -11.84
N ASN A 102 0.39 6.23 -12.36
CA ASN A 102 -0.45 7.40 -12.60
C ASN A 102 -0.77 8.15 -11.31
N ARG A 103 -0.87 7.46 -10.20
CA ARG A 103 -1.09 8.08 -8.89
C ARG A 103 0.19 8.70 -8.34
N MET A 104 1.32 8.00 -8.48
CA MET A 104 2.59 8.41 -7.86
C MET A 104 3.32 9.48 -8.65
N TYR A 105 3.26 9.45 -9.98
CA TYR A 105 4.02 10.35 -10.84
C TYR A 105 3.82 11.83 -10.52
N PRO A 106 2.57 12.35 -10.39
CA PRO A 106 2.39 13.75 -10.05
C PRO A 106 2.97 14.14 -8.68
N LEU A 107 3.07 13.19 -7.75
CA LEU A 107 3.60 13.42 -6.41
C LEU A 107 5.13 13.38 -6.39
N LEU A 108 5.74 12.70 -7.37
CA LEU A 108 7.18 12.54 -7.49
C LEU A 108 7.82 13.60 -8.40
N MET A 109 7.02 14.48 -8.97
CA MET A 109 7.47 15.55 -9.86
C MET A 109 8.15 16.68 -9.09
N SER A 110 9.22 16.37 -8.38
CA SER A 110 10.13 17.38 -7.89
C SER A 110 11.47 17.20 -8.61
N SER A 111 12.19 18.29 -8.80
CA SER A 111 13.48 18.26 -9.50
C SER A 111 14.55 17.43 -8.78
N THR A 112 14.25 16.97 -7.58
CA THR A 112 15.16 16.19 -6.76
C THR A 112 14.84 14.70 -6.76
N VAL A 113 13.72 14.30 -7.36
CA VAL A 113 13.33 12.89 -7.42
C VAL A 113 13.66 12.36 -8.79
N HIS A 114 14.57 11.40 -8.83
CA HIS A 114 14.83 10.65 -10.05
C HIS A 114 13.59 9.86 -10.44
N THR A 115 13.15 10.04 -11.67
CA THR A 115 12.08 9.21 -12.22
C THR A 115 12.53 7.75 -12.16
N TYR A 116 11.88 6.98 -11.31
CA TYR A 116 11.98 5.54 -11.41
C TYR A 116 11.49 5.18 -12.82
N GLY A 117 12.38 4.62 -13.62
CA GLY A 117 12.02 4.23 -14.98
C GLY A 117 10.75 3.39 -14.98
N ASN A 118 10.06 3.42 -16.07
CA ASN A 118 8.74 2.82 -16.31
C ASN A 118 8.32 1.76 -15.30
N ALA A 119 7.67 2.19 -14.22
CA ALA A 119 7.07 1.30 -13.25
C ALA A 119 6.04 0.34 -13.90
N ALA A 120 5.52 0.76 -15.06
CA ALA A 120 4.58 -0.02 -15.84
C ALA A 120 5.15 -1.32 -16.40
N ASP A 121 6.47 -1.41 -16.56
CA ASP A 121 7.06 -2.56 -17.24
C ASP A 121 7.33 -3.74 -16.30
N GLY A 122 7.17 -3.57 -15.00
CA GLY A 122 7.53 -4.60 -14.03
C GLY A 122 8.99 -5.03 -14.14
N ASN A 123 9.78 -4.22 -14.80
CA ASN A 123 11.14 -4.55 -15.19
C ASN A 123 12.14 -4.26 -14.08
N THR A 124 13.27 -4.90 -14.21
CA THR A 124 14.44 -4.68 -13.39
C THR A 124 14.81 -3.20 -13.38
N ASP A 125 15.00 -2.66 -12.18
CA ASP A 125 15.63 -1.35 -12.05
C ASP A 125 17.04 -1.47 -12.65
N ASN A 126 17.22 -0.87 -13.82
CA ASN A 126 18.49 -0.95 -14.56
C ASN A 126 19.67 -0.40 -13.80
N SER A 127 19.46 0.40 -12.75
CA SER A 127 20.53 0.99 -11.97
C SER A 127 21.08 0.05 -10.89
N THR A 128 20.24 -0.85 -10.37
CA THR A 128 20.60 -1.73 -9.24
C THR A 128 20.50 -3.21 -9.55
N GLY A 129 19.89 -3.58 -10.68
CA GLY A 129 19.63 -4.98 -11.01
C GLY A 129 18.55 -5.64 -10.15
N ILE A 130 17.84 -4.87 -9.35
CA ILE A 130 16.78 -5.38 -8.45
C ILE A 130 15.47 -5.48 -9.21
N LYS A 131 14.85 -6.66 -9.16
CA LYS A 131 13.57 -6.91 -9.80
C LYS A 131 12.42 -6.28 -9.01
N ASN A 132 11.64 -5.44 -9.67
CA ASN A 132 10.42 -4.88 -9.12
C ASN A 132 9.27 -5.89 -9.22
N VAL A 133 8.53 -6.02 -8.14
CA VAL A 133 7.37 -6.91 -8.06
C VAL A 133 6.14 -6.07 -7.75
N MET A 134 5.13 -6.16 -8.61
CA MET A 134 3.83 -5.54 -8.36
C MET A 134 2.97 -6.49 -7.55
N TYR A 135 2.25 -5.93 -6.59
CA TYR A 135 1.31 -6.70 -5.79
C TYR A 135 0.02 -5.91 -5.58
N ARG A 136 -1.01 -6.60 -5.16
CA ARG A 136 -2.22 -5.98 -4.65
C ARG A 136 -2.67 -6.69 -3.39
N ILE A 137 -3.43 -5.98 -2.58
CA ILE A 137 -4.08 -6.54 -1.40
C ILE A 137 -5.58 -6.62 -1.69
N LYS A 138 -6.11 -7.84 -1.65
CA LYS A 138 -7.55 -8.08 -1.71
C LYS A 138 -8.13 -7.82 -0.34
N ILE A 139 -9.06 -6.87 -0.24
CA ILE A 139 -9.59 -6.42 1.04
C ILE A 139 -10.69 -7.37 1.50
N ASN A 140 -10.53 -7.96 2.69
CA ASN A 140 -11.52 -8.83 3.31
C ASN A 140 -12.35 -8.10 4.36
N LYS A 141 -11.71 -7.21 5.14
CA LYS A 141 -12.37 -6.50 6.23
C LYS A 141 -11.68 -5.15 6.42
N VAL A 142 -12.48 -4.12 6.65
CA VAL A 142 -11.96 -2.78 6.92
C VAL A 142 -12.63 -2.23 8.16
N THR A 143 -11.85 -1.59 9.02
CA THR A 143 -12.36 -0.86 10.17
C THR A 143 -11.72 0.51 10.22
N GLY A 144 -12.49 1.50 10.65
CA GLY A 144 -12.00 2.86 10.80
C GLY A 144 -12.42 3.45 12.14
N ARG A 145 -11.53 4.21 12.73
CA ARG A 145 -11.75 4.89 14.01
C ARG A 145 -11.33 6.34 13.89
N PHE A 146 -11.94 7.17 14.72
CA PHE A 146 -11.57 8.58 14.81
C PHE A 146 -11.74 9.11 16.22
N GLU A 147 -11.02 10.17 16.50
CA GLU A 147 -11.34 11.08 17.59
C GLU A 147 -11.46 12.48 17.03
N LYS A 148 -12.50 13.17 17.46
CA LYS A 148 -12.75 14.55 17.03
C LYS A 148 -13.18 15.37 18.23
N GLU A 149 -12.51 16.49 18.40
CA GLU A 149 -12.84 17.47 19.42
C GLU A 149 -14.13 18.22 19.12
#